data_6618c1dc74e82f48ea7a569751c4a3e7
#
_entry.id   6618c1dc74e82f48ea7a569751c4a3e7
#
_cell.length_a   1.000
_cell.length_b   1.000
_cell.length_c   1.000
_cell.angle_alpha   90.00
_cell.angle_beta   90.00
_cell.angle_gamma   90.00
#
_symmetry.space_group_name_H-M   'P 1'
#
loop_
_entity.id
_entity.type
_entity.pdbx_description
1 polymer ?
#
loop_
_entity_poly.entity_id
_entity_poly.type
_entity_poly.pdbx_seq_one_letter_code
_entity_poly.pdbx_strand_id
1 'polypeptide(L)'
;FDQSESLLPQTQWAAKSALMSSFCLYSMNFYDDAILNLKRFTKTYPADANIDYANYLIAISYYEQILDEDKDIEPLILSKNEIEKFIDKYPNTDYALDLKFKLDLIINQMAAKELSIARYYIKNEKWIPAINRLKVIVEKYDKTIFIEEALFRLVEIYYRIGLVDEAKAAASMLGYNYNSSEWYERSYKILNKNYQPVIIKKENKEGSLVTRTLKRILFIDEKSGKN
;
A
#
# COMPACT_ATOMS: atom_id res chain seq x y z
N PHE A 1 -24.89 3.23 26.78
CA PHE A 1 -23.67 4.02 27.02
C PHE A 1 -24.00 5.52 27.07
N ASP A 2 -24.73 6.10 26.10
CA ASP A 2 -25.03 7.54 26.04
C ASP A 2 -25.78 8.05 27.29
N GLN A 3 -26.71 7.27 27.86
CA GLN A 3 -27.35 7.59 29.09
C GLN A 3 -26.37 7.65 30.28
N SER A 4 -25.40 6.76 30.32
CA SER A 4 -24.37 6.73 31.37
C SER A 4 -23.45 7.93 31.30
N GLU A 5 -23.09 8.41 30.11
CA GLU A 5 -22.30 9.64 29.90
C GLU A 5 -23.09 10.86 30.42
N SER A 6 -24.40 10.94 30.13
CA SER A 6 -25.22 12.08 30.52
C SER A 6 -25.52 12.16 32.02
N LEU A 7 -25.59 11.01 32.71
CA LEU A 7 -25.90 10.95 34.14
C LEU A 7 -24.72 11.36 35.05
N LEU A 8 -23.49 11.08 34.62
CA LEU A 8 -22.27 11.34 35.41
C LEU A 8 -21.21 12.08 34.57
N PRO A 9 -21.52 13.29 34.09
CA PRO A 9 -20.60 14.05 33.25
C PRO A 9 -19.26 14.34 33.97
N GLN A 10 -18.17 14.37 33.21
CA GLN A 10 -16.79 14.63 33.69
C GLN A 10 -16.21 13.54 34.62
N THR A 11 -16.84 12.40 34.74
CA THR A 11 -16.28 11.26 35.48
C THR A 11 -15.52 10.33 34.53
N GLN A 12 -14.63 9.52 35.10
CA GLN A 12 -13.96 8.44 34.36
C GLN A 12 -14.95 7.47 33.69
N TRP A 13 -16.12 7.29 34.27
CA TRP A 13 -17.17 6.44 33.70
C TRP A 13 -17.81 7.07 32.47
N ALA A 14 -17.99 8.41 32.45
CA ALA A 14 -18.48 9.12 31.28
C ALA A 14 -17.54 8.98 30.07
N ALA A 15 -16.24 9.21 30.28
CA ALA A 15 -15.23 9.03 29.22
C ALA A 15 -15.23 7.60 28.69
N LYS A 16 -15.22 6.60 29.59
CA LYS A 16 -15.27 5.19 29.20
C LYS A 16 -16.56 4.84 28.44
N SER A 17 -17.70 5.37 28.85
CA SER A 17 -19.00 5.14 28.18
C SER A 17 -19.03 5.75 26.79
N ALA A 18 -18.52 6.98 26.62
CA ALA A 18 -18.41 7.65 25.33
C ALA A 18 -17.50 6.89 24.34
N LEU A 19 -16.35 6.40 24.83
CA LEU A 19 -15.44 5.60 24.01
C LEU A 19 -16.08 4.27 23.61
N MET A 20 -16.75 3.57 24.54
CA MET A 20 -17.42 2.29 24.26
C MET A 20 -18.61 2.45 23.32
N SER A 21 -19.37 3.55 23.43
CA SER A 21 -20.43 3.88 22.46
C SER A 21 -19.87 4.02 21.06
N SER A 22 -18.77 4.75 20.91
CA SER A 22 -18.08 4.93 19.64
C SER A 22 -17.53 3.62 19.07
N PHE A 23 -16.97 2.77 19.93
CA PHE A 23 -16.51 1.43 19.54
C PHE A 23 -17.66 0.53 19.04
N CYS A 24 -18.84 0.61 19.69
CA CYS A 24 -20.02 -0.13 19.23
C CYS A 24 -20.46 0.32 17.83
N LEU A 25 -20.45 1.63 17.55
CA LEU A 25 -20.76 2.16 16.23
C LEU A 25 -19.77 1.66 15.17
N TYR A 26 -18.46 1.72 15.48
CA TYR A 26 -17.41 1.15 14.62
C TYR A 26 -17.66 -0.34 14.34
N SER A 27 -17.94 -1.13 15.39
CA SER A 27 -18.18 -2.59 15.27
C SER A 27 -19.44 -2.94 14.45
N MET A 28 -20.37 -2.00 14.36
CA MET A 28 -21.59 -2.11 13.54
C MET A 28 -21.42 -1.52 12.14
N ASN A 29 -20.21 -1.12 11.76
CA ASN A 29 -19.85 -0.48 10.48
C ASN A 29 -20.52 0.91 10.27
N PHE A 30 -20.99 1.57 11.34
CA PHE A 30 -21.44 2.96 11.30
C PHE A 30 -20.24 3.90 11.47
N TYR A 31 -19.35 3.90 10.47
CA TYR A 31 -18.05 4.57 10.56
C TYR A 31 -18.15 6.09 10.70
N ASP A 32 -19.08 6.73 10.00
CA ASP A 32 -19.27 8.18 10.08
C ASP A 32 -19.71 8.62 11.48
N ASP A 33 -20.67 7.90 12.07
CA ASP A 33 -21.13 8.17 13.43
C ASP A 33 -20.03 7.86 14.47
N ALA A 34 -19.28 6.79 14.27
CA ALA A 34 -18.13 6.45 15.10
C ALA A 34 -17.09 7.57 15.07
N ILE A 35 -16.70 8.05 13.88
CA ILE A 35 -15.75 9.15 13.70
C ILE A 35 -16.25 10.42 14.39
N LEU A 36 -17.52 10.77 14.22
CA LEU A 36 -18.12 11.95 14.85
C LEU A 36 -18.02 11.88 16.38
N ASN A 37 -18.44 10.75 16.96
CA ASN A 37 -18.38 10.54 18.39
C ASN A 37 -16.95 10.47 18.95
N LEU A 38 -16.02 9.83 18.22
CA LEU A 38 -14.61 9.78 18.60
C LEU A 38 -13.95 11.17 18.55
N LYS A 39 -14.24 11.98 17.55
CA LYS A 39 -13.77 13.37 17.48
C LYS A 39 -14.34 14.21 18.63
N ARG A 40 -15.60 14.00 19.01
CA ARG A 40 -16.19 14.60 20.23
C ARG A 40 -15.44 14.13 21.47
N PHE A 41 -15.19 12.82 21.60
CA PHE A 41 -14.45 12.22 22.72
C PHE A 41 -13.06 12.84 22.88
N THR A 42 -12.27 12.88 21.79
CA THR A 42 -10.90 13.42 21.84
C THR A 42 -10.85 14.90 22.21
N LYS A 43 -11.92 15.66 21.92
CA LYS A 43 -12.06 17.07 22.30
C LYS A 43 -12.51 17.24 23.74
N THR A 44 -13.42 16.37 24.22
CA THR A 44 -14.00 16.48 25.57
C THR A 44 -13.10 15.88 26.65
N TYR A 45 -12.36 14.82 26.31
CA TYR A 45 -11.50 14.07 27.24
C TYR A 45 -10.05 13.97 26.74
N PRO A 46 -9.36 15.09 26.49
CA PRO A 46 -8.02 15.08 25.85
C PRO A 46 -6.91 14.45 26.70
N ALA A 47 -7.14 14.31 28.01
CA ALA A 47 -6.21 13.69 28.95
C ALA A 47 -6.59 12.25 29.35
N ASP A 48 -7.56 11.65 28.67
CA ASP A 48 -7.93 10.25 28.94
C ASP A 48 -6.80 9.29 28.56
N ALA A 49 -6.64 8.23 29.35
CA ALA A 49 -5.59 7.23 29.13
C ALA A 49 -5.72 6.48 27.77
N ASN A 50 -6.93 6.45 27.19
CA ASN A 50 -7.22 5.79 25.92
C ASN A 50 -7.32 6.77 24.75
N ILE A 51 -6.71 7.94 24.86
CA ILE A 51 -6.78 8.97 23.81
C ILE A 51 -6.09 8.52 22.51
N ASP A 52 -5.03 7.76 22.62
CA ASP A 52 -4.33 7.14 21.50
C ASP A 52 -5.23 6.09 20.80
N TYR A 53 -5.88 5.23 21.57
CA TYR A 53 -6.84 4.26 21.03
C TYR A 53 -8.03 4.95 20.33
N ALA A 54 -8.56 6.03 20.88
CA ALA A 54 -9.63 6.79 20.23
C ALA A 54 -9.18 7.39 18.89
N ASN A 55 -7.96 7.95 18.82
CA ASN A 55 -7.38 8.44 17.57
C ASN A 55 -7.10 7.30 16.58
N TYR A 56 -6.67 6.14 17.05
CA TYR A 56 -6.53 4.94 16.22
C TYR A 56 -7.87 4.52 15.62
N LEU A 57 -8.95 4.48 16.41
CA LEU A 57 -10.28 4.15 15.91
C LEU A 57 -10.78 5.15 14.87
N ILE A 58 -10.43 6.43 14.97
CA ILE A 58 -10.73 7.41 13.92
C ILE A 58 -10.02 7.03 12.63
N ALA A 59 -8.70 6.79 12.69
CA ALA A 59 -7.90 6.48 11.50
C ALA A 59 -8.37 5.17 10.83
N ILE A 60 -8.64 4.12 11.62
CA ILE A 60 -9.12 2.84 11.09
C ILE A 60 -10.54 2.95 10.53
N SER A 61 -11.41 3.79 11.12
CA SER A 61 -12.74 4.02 10.58
C SER A 61 -12.73 4.67 9.21
N TYR A 62 -11.78 5.58 8.95
CA TYR A 62 -11.56 6.10 7.59
C TYR A 62 -11.01 5.05 6.64
N TYR A 63 -10.14 4.16 7.12
CA TYR A 63 -9.59 3.07 6.31
C TYR A 63 -10.68 2.07 5.88
N GLU A 64 -11.54 1.66 6.80
CA GLU A 64 -12.62 0.70 6.53
C GLU A 64 -13.69 1.25 5.56
N GLN A 65 -13.74 2.56 5.35
CA GLN A 65 -14.63 3.18 4.35
C GLN A 65 -14.06 3.14 2.93
N ILE A 66 -12.81 2.64 2.75
CA ILE A 66 -12.23 2.45 1.43
C ILE A 66 -12.96 1.29 0.75
N LEU A 67 -13.85 1.62 -0.16
CA LEU A 67 -14.52 0.65 -1.04
C LEU A 67 -13.61 0.34 -2.23
N ASP A 68 -14.06 -0.57 -3.12
CA ASP A 68 -13.34 -1.05 -4.30
C ASP A 68 -12.45 -0.03 -5.02
N GLU A 69 -11.29 -0.50 -5.50
CA GLU A 69 -10.20 0.24 -6.16
C GLU A 69 -10.64 1.14 -7.32
N ASP A 70 -11.78 0.87 -7.95
CA ASP A 70 -12.24 1.55 -9.17
C ASP A 70 -13.08 2.82 -8.93
N LYS A 71 -13.49 3.09 -7.68
CA LYS A 71 -14.43 4.18 -7.39
C LYS A 71 -13.72 5.48 -7.03
N ASP A 72 -14.02 6.07 -5.92
CA ASP A 72 -13.57 7.41 -5.54
C ASP A 72 -12.19 7.38 -4.90
N ILE A 73 -11.35 8.38 -5.20
CA ILE A 73 -10.04 8.55 -4.57
C ILE A 73 -10.12 9.28 -3.23
N GLU A 74 -11.23 9.95 -2.96
CA GLU A 74 -11.41 10.78 -1.76
C GLU A 74 -11.26 9.98 -0.46
N PRO A 75 -11.87 8.79 -0.29
CA PRO A 75 -11.68 7.96 0.90
C PRO A 75 -10.21 7.57 1.13
N LEU A 76 -9.46 7.26 0.06
CA LEU A 76 -8.03 6.96 0.15
C LEU A 76 -7.23 8.15 0.69
N ILE A 77 -7.52 9.36 0.19
CA ILE A 77 -6.84 10.59 0.61
C ILE A 77 -7.16 10.92 2.07
N LEU A 78 -8.44 10.81 2.45
CA LEU A 78 -8.87 11.08 3.83
C LEU A 78 -8.24 10.09 4.81
N SER A 79 -8.29 8.79 4.49
CA SER A 79 -7.67 7.75 5.31
C SER A 79 -6.16 7.95 5.43
N LYS A 80 -5.45 8.18 4.32
CA LYS A 80 -4.02 8.49 4.31
C LYS A 80 -3.69 9.63 5.27
N ASN A 81 -4.40 10.75 5.15
CA ASN A 81 -4.14 11.94 5.95
C ASN A 81 -4.37 11.69 7.46
N GLU A 82 -5.41 10.96 7.83
CA GLU A 82 -5.69 10.66 9.25
C GLU A 82 -4.68 9.65 9.82
N ILE A 83 -4.27 8.67 9.02
CA ILE A 83 -3.22 7.72 9.42
C ILE A 83 -1.88 8.43 9.61
N GLU A 84 -1.48 9.31 8.69
CA GLU A 84 -0.23 10.09 8.82
C GLU A 84 -0.24 10.96 10.09
N LYS A 85 -1.34 11.66 10.37
CA LYS A 85 -1.50 12.44 11.61
C LYS A 85 -1.36 11.57 12.86
N PHE A 86 -1.92 10.35 12.83
CA PHE A 86 -1.78 9.42 13.95
C PHE A 86 -0.34 8.98 14.16
N ILE A 87 0.34 8.57 13.08
CA ILE A 87 1.73 8.09 13.13
C ILE A 87 2.67 9.21 13.63
N ASP A 88 2.46 10.45 13.19
CA ASP A 88 3.24 11.60 13.62
C ASP A 88 3.05 11.89 15.12
N LYS A 89 1.82 11.73 15.64
CA LYS A 89 1.49 12.01 17.03
C LYS A 89 1.87 10.88 17.99
N TYR A 90 1.76 9.62 17.53
CA TYR A 90 1.94 8.42 18.37
C TYR A 90 2.89 7.39 17.72
N PRO A 91 4.13 7.75 17.35
CA PRO A 91 5.00 6.94 16.47
C PRO A 91 5.43 5.59 17.06
N ASN A 92 5.42 5.46 18.39
CA ASN A 92 5.97 4.32 19.13
C ASN A 92 4.89 3.38 19.71
N THR A 93 3.67 3.46 19.22
CA THR A 93 2.57 2.56 19.66
C THR A 93 2.42 1.37 18.72
N ASP A 94 1.88 0.27 19.24
CA ASP A 94 1.52 -0.89 18.41
C ASP A 94 0.48 -0.52 17.33
N TYR A 95 -0.40 0.44 17.63
CA TYR A 95 -1.34 1.00 16.68
C TYR A 95 -0.64 1.70 15.50
N ALA A 96 0.47 2.40 15.75
CA ALA A 96 1.24 3.03 14.67
C ALA A 96 1.86 1.99 13.73
N LEU A 97 2.25 0.82 14.24
CA LEU A 97 2.78 -0.26 13.40
C LEU A 97 1.70 -0.81 12.46
N ASP A 98 0.51 -1.07 12.98
CA ASP A 98 -0.64 -1.50 12.17
C ASP A 98 -1.02 -0.46 11.11
N LEU A 99 -1.10 0.81 11.51
CA LEU A 99 -1.43 1.89 10.59
C LEU A 99 -0.36 2.16 9.54
N LYS A 100 0.93 1.95 9.82
CA LYS A 100 2.00 2.00 8.81
C LYS A 100 1.78 0.96 7.71
N PHE A 101 1.43 -0.26 8.10
CA PHE A 101 1.12 -1.31 7.12
C PHE A 101 -0.09 -0.93 6.25
N LYS A 102 -1.15 -0.40 6.86
CA LYS A 102 -2.34 0.09 6.13
C LYS A 102 -2.02 1.27 5.22
N LEU A 103 -1.14 2.16 5.66
CA LEU A 103 -0.68 3.28 4.85
C LEU A 103 0.04 2.81 3.58
N ASP A 104 0.91 1.79 3.70
CA ASP A 104 1.58 1.21 2.54
C ASP A 104 0.58 0.60 1.55
N LEU A 105 -0.49 -0.05 2.04
CA LEU A 105 -1.56 -0.56 1.17
C LEU A 105 -2.29 0.56 0.45
N ILE A 106 -2.65 1.66 1.14
CA ILE A 106 -3.29 2.83 0.54
C ILE A 106 -2.40 3.44 -0.55
N ILE A 107 -1.11 3.61 -0.27
CA ILE A 107 -0.14 4.18 -1.23
C ILE A 107 -0.03 3.29 -2.47
N ASN A 108 -0.01 1.97 -2.30
CA ASN A 108 -0.04 1.04 -3.43
C ASN A 108 -1.35 1.14 -4.24
N GLN A 109 -2.52 1.25 -3.59
CA GLN A 109 -3.79 1.46 -4.30
C GLN A 109 -3.82 2.77 -5.09
N MET A 110 -3.29 3.87 -4.51
CA MET A 110 -3.19 5.16 -5.21
C MET A 110 -2.27 5.06 -6.44
N ALA A 111 -1.14 4.37 -6.33
CA ALA A 111 -0.24 4.12 -7.46
C ALA A 111 -0.89 3.23 -8.53
N ALA A 112 -1.61 2.18 -8.13
CA ALA A 112 -2.36 1.31 -9.05
C ALA A 112 -3.39 2.08 -9.86
N LYS A 113 -4.10 3.01 -9.23
CA LYS A 113 -5.09 3.88 -9.89
C LYS A 113 -4.44 4.78 -10.94
N GLU A 114 -3.32 5.45 -10.60
CA GLU A 114 -2.58 6.26 -11.55
C GLU A 114 -2.07 5.44 -12.74
N LEU A 115 -1.58 4.22 -12.48
CA LEU A 115 -1.13 3.31 -13.53
C LEU A 115 -2.29 2.84 -14.43
N SER A 116 -3.45 2.54 -13.86
CA SER A 116 -4.65 2.17 -14.62
C SER A 116 -5.08 3.29 -15.57
N ILE A 117 -5.10 4.53 -15.09
CA ILE A 117 -5.39 5.72 -15.90
C ILE A 117 -4.33 5.90 -16.99
N ALA A 118 -3.04 5.72 -16.65
CA ALA A 118 -1.96 5.80 -17.64
C ALA A 118 -2.10 4.75 -18.73
N ARG A 119 -2.41 3.50 -18.39
CA ARG A 119 -2.66 2.40 -19.34
C ARG A 119 -3.85 2.71 -20.26
N TYR A 120 -4.93 3.31 -19.74
CA TYR A 120 -6.06 3.77 -20.53
C TYR A 120 -5.64 4.82 -21.57
N TYR A 121 -4.83 5.82 -21.18
CA TYR A 121 -4.31 6.82 -22.11
C TYR A 121 -3.35 6.22 -23.14
N ILE A 122 -2.49 5.27 -22.75
CA ILE A 122 -1.60 4.55 -23.67
C ILE A 122 -2.41 3.80 -24.73
N LYS A 123 -3.45 3.06 -24.30
CA LYS A 123 -4.33 2.32 -25.22
C LYS A 123 -5.02 3.22 -26.23
N ASN A 124 -5.32 4.47 -25.84
CA ASN A 124 -5.95 5.47 -26.72
C ASN A 124 -4.92 6.40 -27.41
N GLU A 125 -3.63 6.05 -27.39
CA GLU A 125 -2.52 6.79 -28.00
C GLU A 125 -2.40 8.26 -27.55
N LYS A 126 -2.91 8.56 -26.35
CA LYS A 126 -2.80 9.88 -25.72
C LYS A 126 -1.54 9.96 -24.87
N TRP A 127 -0.40 10.24 -25.55
CA TRP A 127 0.92 10.13 -24.92
C TRP A 127 1.16 11.11 -23.78
N ILE A 128 0.82 12.40 -23.96
CA ILE A 128 1.10 13.42 -22.94
C ILE A 128 0.33 13.19 -21.63
N PRO A 129 -1.00 12.93 -21.63
CA PRO A 129 -1.70 12.55 -20.42
C PRO A 129 -1.13 11.28 -19.76
N ALA A 130 -0.74 10.27 -20.56
CA ALA A 130 -0.13 9.06 -20.04
C ALA A 130 1.18 9.36 -19.31
N ILE A 131 2.09 10.15 -19.92
CA ILE A 131 3.36 10.56 -19.30
C ILE A 131 3.11 11.27 -17.97
N ASN A 132 2.13 12.18 -17.92
CA ASN A 132 1.84 12.93 -16.69
C ASN A 132 1.41 11.98 -15.55
N ARG A 133 0.57 10.97 -15.84
CA ARG A 133 0.16 9.98 -14.84
C ARG A 133 1.32 9.09 -14.40
N LEU A 134 2.15 8.63 -15.32
CA LEU A 134 3.34 7.83 -14.99
C LEU A 134 4.36 8.61 -14.17
N LYS A 135 4.55 9.91 -14.45
CA LYS A 135 5.40 10.79 -13.65
C LYS A 135 4.91 10.91 -12.20
N VAL A 136 3.60 10.98 -11.97
CA VAL A 136 3.05 10.99 -10.61
C VAL A 136 3.49 9.74 -9.83
N ILE A 137 3.53 8.57 -10.48
CA ILE A 137 4.00 7.34 -9.83
C ILE A 137 5.48 7.45 -9.49
N VAL A 138 6.31 7.92 -10.41
CA VAL A 138 7.76 8.06 -10.20
C VAL A 138 8.09 9.07 -9.11
N GLU A 139 7.33 10.16 -9.01
CA GLU A 139 7.59 11.26 -8.08
C GLU A 139 7.01 11.05 -6.69
N LYS A 140 5.82 10.43 -6.59
CA LYS A 140 5.06 10.33 -5.33
C LYS A 140 4.95 8.91 -4.77
N TYR A 141 5.13 7.90 -5.61
CA TYR A 141 4.88 6.49 -5.28
C TYR A 141 6.05 5.59 -5.65
N ASP A 142 7.27 6.11 -5.54
CA ASP A 142 8.54 5.47 -5.91
C ASP A 142 8.84 4.17 -5.17
N LYS A 143 8.23 3.99 -3.98
CA LYS A 143 8.39 2.78 -3.14
C LYS A 143 7.34 1.70 -3.40
N THR A 144 6.44 1.92 -4.34
CA THR A 144 5.39 0.94 -4.66
C THR A 144 5.87 -0.09 -5.67
N ILE A 145 5.16 -1.23 -5.72
CA ILE A 145 5.43 -2.29 -6.70
C ILE A 145 5.20 -1.85 -8.17
N PHE A 146 4.59 -0.69 -8.39
CA PHE A 146 4.22 -0.18 -9.71
C PHE A 146 5.29 0.71 -10.35
N ILE A 147 6.35 1.07 -9.61
CA ILE A 147 7.40 1.97 -10.09
C ILE A 147 8.13 1.42 -11.32
N GLU A 148 8.42 0.12 -11.33
CA GLU A 148 9.17 -0.52 -12.41
C GLU A 148 8.37 -0.49 -13.73
N GLU A 149 7.09 -0.83 -13.70
CA GLU A 149 6.24 -0.73 -14.88
C GLU A 149 6.08 0.73 -15.32
N ALA A 150 5.91 1.66 -14.38
CA ALA A 150 5.77 3.08 -14.71
C ALA A 150 7.00 3.61 -15.45
N LEU A 151 8.20 3.30 -14.98
CA LEU A 151 9.45 3.66 -15.65
C LEU A 151 9.56 3.02 -17.03
N PHE A 152 9.24 1.72 -17.16
CA PHE A 152 9.24 1.03 -18.44
C PHE A 152 8.27 1.68 -19.44
N ARG A 153 7.04 2.00 -19.02
CA ARG A 153 6.05 2.69 -19.87
C ARG A 153 6.52 4.07 -20.31
N LEU A 154 7.24 4.79 -19.45
CA LEU A 154 7.87 6.05 -19.84
C LEU A 154 8.92 5.83 -20.93
N VAL A 155 9.76 4.78 -20.83
CA VAL A 155 10.72 4.43 -21.88
C VAL A 155 10.01 4.17 -23.21
N GLU A 156 8.95 3.34 -23.21
CA GLU A 156 8.16 3.04 -24.41
C GLU A 156 7.62 4.31 -25.08
N ILE A 157 6.96 5.17 -24.28
CA ILE A 157 6.29 6.36 -24.81
C ILE A 157 7.32 7.36 -25.30
N TYR A 158 8.33 7.70 -24.51
CA TYR A 158 9.37 8.65 -24.91
C TYR A 158 10.08 8.22 -26.19
N TYR A 159 10.46 6.93 -26.30
CA TYR A 159 11.07 6.40 -27.49
C TYR A 159 10.15 6.49 -28.71
N ARG A 160 8.85 6.18 -28.54
CA ARG A 160 7.85 6.23 -29.62
C ARG A 160 7.62 7.63 -30.16
N ILE A 161 7.63 8.65 -29.29
CA ILE A 161 7.45 10.06 -29.71
C ILE A 161 8.75 10.77 -30.07
N GLY A 162 9.88 10.05 -30.09
CA GLY A 162 11.19 10.59 -30.52
C GLY A 162 12.01 11.29 -29.44
N LEU A 163 11.55 11.29 -28.17
CA LEU A 163 12.29 11.83 -27.02
C LEU A 163 13.27 10.77 -26.49
N VAL A 164 14.34 10.54 -27.28
CA VAL A 164 15.27 9.42 -27.03
C VAL A 164 16.09 9.62 -25.76
N ASP A 165 16.45 10.85 -25.41
CA ASP A 165 17.26 11.12 -24.23
C ASP A 165 16.47 10.95 -22.95
N GLU A 166 15.18 11.33 -22.92
CA GLU A 166 14.25 11.06 -21.83
C GLU A 166 13.99 9.56 -21.69
N ALA A 167 13.87 8.84 -22.80
CA ALA A 167 13.74 7.38 -22.76
C ALA A 167 14.98 6.72 -22.14
N LYS A 168 16.20 7.17 -22.50
CA LYS A 168 17.44 6.69 -21.88
C LYS A 168 17.53 7.02 -20.40
N ALA A 169 17.11 8.24 -20.01
CA ALA A 169 17.07 8.63 -18.59
C ALA A 169 16.17 7.72 -17.76
N ALA A 170 14.94 7.47 -18.22
CA ALA A 170 14.01 6.55 -17.56
C ALA A 170 14.55 5.11 -17.49
N ALA A 171 15.16 4.62 -18.57
CA ALA A 171 15.81 3.31 -18.58
C ALA A 171 17.01 3.21 -17.64
N SER A 172 17.77 4.31 -17.50
CA SER A 172 18.90 4.38 -16.57
C SER A 172 18.43 4.32 -15.12
N MET A 173 17.33 5.01 -14.78
CA MET A 173 16.71 4.91 -13.45
C MET A 173 16.25 3.48 -13.16
N LEU A 174 15.64 2.82 -14.14
CA LEU A 174 15.20 1.44 -14.01
C LEU A 174 16.40 0.49 -13.83
N GLY A 175 17.46 0.68 -14.61
CA GLY A 175 18.68 -0.13 -14.53
C GLY A 175 19.47 0.06 -13.24
N TYR A 176 19.51 1.27 -12.71
CA TYR A 176 20.22 1.57 -11.46
C TYR A 176 19.54 0.95 -10.24
N ASN A 177 18.20 1.05 -10.17
CA ASN A 177 17.45 0.63 -9.01
C ASN A 177 16.90 -0.82 -9.11
N TYR A 178 16.65 -1.32 -10.35
CA TYR A 178 15.90 -2.55 -10.61
C TYR A 178 16.51 -3.40 -11.72
N ASN A 179 17.84 -3.59 -11.68
CA ASN A 179 18.63 -4.23 -12.75
C ASN A 179 18.29 -5.71 -13.03
N SER A 180 17.61 -6.39 -12.10
CA SER A 180 17.17 -7.79 -12.27
C SER A 180 15.72 -7.93 -12.72
N SER A 181 15.04 -6.83 -12.98
CA SER A 181 13.63 -6.77 -13.32
C SER A 181 13.37 -7.12 -14.79
N GLU A 182 12.28 -7.81 -15.06
CA GLU A 182 11.82 -8.06 -16.44
C GLU A 182 11.57 -6.74 -17.20
N TRP A 183 11.12 -5.70 -16.51
CA TRP A 183 10.88 -4.38 -17.08
C TRP A 183 12.18 -3.72 -17.56
N TYR A 184 13.28 -3.94 -16.84
CA TYR A 184 14.59 -3.48 -17.24
C TYR A 184 15.04 -4.13 -18.55
N GLU A 185 14.95 -5.46 -18.66
CA GLU A 185 15.29 -6.18 -19.90
C GLU A 185 14.45 -5.70 -21.08
N ARG A 186 13.15 -5.50 -20.87
CA ARG A 186 12.23 -4.99 -21.90
C ARG A 186 12.62 -3.59 -22.37
N SER A 187 13.00 -2.70 -21.45
CA SER A 187 13.42 -1.33 -21.77
C SER A 187 14.69 -1.30 -22.60
N TYR A 188 15.65 -2.17 -22.30
CA TYR A 188 16.88 -2.30 -23.08
C TYR A 188 16.64 -2.82 -24.50
N LYS A 189 15.70 -3.75 -24.67
CA LYS A 189 15.31 -4.23 -26.01
C LYS A 189 14.71 -3.14 -26.88
N ILE A 190 14.03 -2.16 -26.29
CA ILE A 190 13.50 -1.01 -27.03
C ILE A 190 14.61 -0.08 -27.48
N LEU A 191 15.55 0.25 -26.59
CA LEU A 191 16.63 1.21 -26.86
C LEU A 191 17.75 0.63 -27.71
N ASN A 192 17.97 -0.67 -27.64
CA ASN A 192 19.07 -1.36 -28.32
C ASN A 192 18.54 -2.61 -29.04
N LYS A 193 18.34 -2.52 -30.35
CA LYS A 193 17.85 -3.62 -31.18
C LYS A 193 18.74 -4.87 -31.17
N ASN A 194 20.01 -4.72 -30.80
CA ASN A 194 21.00 -5.81 -30.73
C ASN A 194 21.18 -6.36 -29.30
N TYR A 195 20.38 -5.91 -28.34
CA TYR A 195 20.47 -6.38 -26.96
C TYR A 195 20.07 -7.87 -26.86
N GLN A 196 21.03 -8.68 -26.44
CA GLN A 196 20.78 -10.05 -26.02
C GLN A 196 20.85 -10.09 -24.49
N PRO A 197 19.80 -10.56 -23.79
CA PRO A 197 19.84 -10.67 -22.34
C PRO A 197 20.98 -11.63 -21.96
N VAL A 198 21.83 -11.20 -21.04
CA VAL A 198 22.78 -12.10 -20.39
C VAL A 198 21.95 -13.08 -19.57
N ILE A 199 21.75 -14.28 -20.13
CA ILE A 199 21.12 -15.38 -19.39
C ILE A 199 22.15 -15.80 -18.34
N ILE A 200 22.09 -15.18 -17.16
CA ILE A 200 22.70 -15.75 -15.97
C ILE A 200 21.91 -17.03 -15.74
N LYS A 201 22.44 -18.16 -16.25
CA LYS A 201 21.97 -19.48 -15.83
C LYS A 201 22.10 -19.46 -14.31
N LYS A 202 20.95 -19.30 -13.60
CA LYS A 202 20.90 -19.71 -12.20
C LYS A 202 21.30 -21.18 -12.27
N GLU A 203 22.56 -21.47 -11.88
CA GLU A 203 22.92 -22.84 -11.54
C GLU A 203 21.84 -23.27 -10.55
N ASN A 204 21.00 -24.18 -10.99
CA ASN A 204 20.14 -24.94 -10.12
C ASN A 204 21.08 -25.67 -9.16
N LYS A 205 21.50 -24.98 -8.09
CA LYS A 205 21.96 -25.66 -6.90
C LYS A 205 20.74 -26.46 -6.46
N GLU A 206 20.73 -27.70 -6.92
CA GLU A 206 19.76 -28.71 -6.55
C GLU A 206 19.47 -28.56 -5.07
N GLY A 207 18.24 -28.20 -4.76
CA GLY A 207 17.61 -28.27 -3.47
C GLY A 207 18.44 -27.75 -2.29
N SER A 208 18.07 -26.57 -1.79
CA SER A 208 18.44 -26.13 -0.45
C SER A 208 18.48 -27.36 0.49
N LEU A 209 19.48 -27.41 1.39
CA LEU A 209 19.61 -28.46 2.44
C LEU A 209 18.26 -28.76 3.13
N VAL A 210 17.38 -27.76 3.23
CA VAL A 210 16.01 -27.87 3.79
C VAL A 210 15.09 -28.73 2.90
N THR A 211 15.15 -28.64 1.58
CA THR A 211 14.36 -29.49 0.68
C THR A 211 14.89 -30.91 0.61
N ARG A 212 16.21 -31.12 0.84
CA ARG A 212 16.80 -32.47 0.95
C ARG A 212 16.40 -33.16 2.25
N THR A 213 16.34 -32.42 3.37
CA THR A 213 15.89 -32.98 4.65
C THR A 213 14.38 -33.24 4.66
N LEU A 214 13.56 -32.37 4.11
CA LEU A 214 12.12 -32.59 3.98
C LEU A 214 11.79 -33.80 3.08
N LYS A 215 12.48 -33.97 1.95
CA LYS A 215 12.32 -35.19 1.14
C LYS A 215 12.72 -36.46 1.86
N ARG A 216 13.77 -36.43 2.70
CA ARG A 216 14.18 -37.58 3.51
C ARG A 216 13.14 -37.95 4.57
N ILE A 217 12.49 -36.95 5.17
CA ILE A 217 11.46 -37.16 6.20
C ILE A 217 10.16 -37.67 5.58
N LEU A 218 9.77 -37.19 4.40
CA LEU A 218 8.54 -37.59 3.72
C LEU A 218 8.62 -38.95 3.03
N PHE A 219 9.83 -39.46 2.70
CA PHE A 219 10.01 -40.77 2.03
C PHE A 219 10.46 -41.90 2.95
N ILE A 220 10.52 -41.72 4.28
CA ILE A 220 10.84 -42.78 5.24
C ILE A 220 9.63 -43.70 5.53
N ASP A 221 8.39 -43.21 5.29
CA ASP A 221 7.19 -43.97 5.62
C ASP A 221 6.68 -44.94 4.53
N GLU A 222 7.27 -44.94 3.31
CA GLU A 222 6.80 -45.86 2.24
C GLU A 222 7.55 -47.21 2.16
N LYS A 223 8.56 -47.48 3.02
CA LYS A 223 9.32 -48.73 3.00
C LYS A 223 9.08 -49.68 4.17
N SER A 224 8.13 -49.38 5.05
CA SER A 224 7.84 -50.20 6.24
C SER A 224 6.55 -51.04 6.12
N GLY A 225 5.99 -51.17 4.94
CA GLY A 225 4.71 -51.89 4.72
C GLY A 225 4.76 -53.01 3.69
N LYS A 226 5.85 -53.80 3.61
CA LYS A 226 5.87 -55.09 2.88
C LYS A 226 6.87 -56.00 3.56
N ASN A 227 6.40 -56.78 4.52
CA ASN A 227 6.73 -58.15 4.82
C ASN A 227 5.57 -58.77 5.61
#